data_42183f1152dec23953fa5ce081ac50f3
#
_entry.id   42183f1152dec23953fa5ce081ac50f3
#
_cell.length_a   1.000
_cell.length_b   1.000
_cell.length_c   1.000
_cell.angle_alpha   90.00
_cell.angle_beta   90.00
_cell.angle_gamma   90.00
#
_symmetry.space_group_name_H-M   'P 1'
#
loop_
_entity.id
_entity.type
_entity.pdbx_description
1 polymer ?
#
loop_
_entity_poly.entity_id
_entity_poly.type
_entity_poly.pdbx_seq_one_letter_code
_entity_poly.pdbx_strand_id
1 'polypeptide(L)'
;VEIPYSKLIVEAAALPMPEEPAPLKAMDGYRIIGTRRNTIDAHDIVTGKAMYGIDTVQPDMRYAVIARAPVLNARVKSFDDTKAREIKEVLDVFTIEGPEPGEPYIILASGVAVVATSTWAAMQGRAALDIEWEQSPNASDSSERFWRENEEMLKSDGQVVLDEGDYDAAMAASSKTIKRRYRVPFVSHAPLEPQNCYAFVNDNECHIIAPTQMPSGASRAAHAVTGIPRENIHVDMTRVGGGFGRRLTNDYVAEAAMISQKTGWPIKLQWSREDDMKNDFYRPGGL
;
A
#
# COMPACT_ATOMS: atom_id res chain seq x y z
N VAL A 1 -8.33 -21.30 -39.69
CA VAL A 1 -8.25 -19.85 -39.98
C VAL A 1 -7.87 -19.18 -38.66
N GLU A 2 -6.77 -18.44 -38.66
CA GLU A 2 -6.37 -17.59 -37.54
C GLU A 2 -6.83 -16.16 -37.82
N ILE A 3 -7.61 -15.58 -36.90
CA ILE A 3 -8.11 -14.21 -37.01
C ILE A 3 -7.63 -13.47 -35.77
N PRO A 4 -6.90 -12.36 -35.91
CA PRO A 4 -6.51 -11.56 -34.76
C PRO A 4 -7.72 -10.93 -34.04
N TYR A 5 -7.71 -10.87 -32.72
CA TYR A 5 -8.80 -10.31 -31.91
C TYR A 5 -9.22 -8.90 -32.36
N SER A 6 -8.28 -8.07 -32.79
CA SER A 6 -8.56 -6.72 -33.29
C SER A 6 -9.55 -6.65 -34.45
N LYS A 7 -9.67 -7.70 -35.26
CA LYS A 7 -10.64 -7.79 -36.35
C LYS A 7 -12.04 -8.24 -35.88
N LEU A 8 -12.16 -8.75 -34.64
CA LEU A 8 -13.41 -9.26 -34.12
C LEU A 8 -14.11 -8.26 -33.20
N ILE A 9 -13.44 -7.16 -32.80
CA ILE A 9 -13.93 -6.23 -31.77
C ILE A 9 -15.28 -5.62 -32.14
N VAL A 10 -15.42 -5.12 -33.38
CA VAL A 10 -16.64 -4.42 -33.83
C VAL A 10 -17.83 -5.40 -33.87
N GLU A 11 -17.62 -6.59 -34.43
CA GLU A 11 -18.67 -7.62 -34.53
C GLU A 11 -19.02 -8.15 -33.13
N ALA A 12 -18.03 -8.41 -32.28
CA ALA A 12 -18.25 -8.88 -30.91
C ALA A 12 -18.99 -7.85 -30.06
N ALA A 13 -18.70 -6.56 -30.21
CA ALA A 13 -19.40 -5.49 -29.48
C ALA A 13 -20.87 -5.32 -29.90
N ALA A 14 -21.23 -5.74 -31.10
CA ALA A 14 -22.60 -5.71 -31.61
C ALA A 14 -23.45 -6.92 -31.21
N LEU A 15 -22.82 -7.98 -30.66
CA LEU A 15 -23.56 -9.16 -30.23
C LEU A 15 -24.32 -8.90 -28.93
N PRO A 16 -25.54 -9.44 -28.76
CA PRO A 16 -26.22 -9.38 -27.48
C PRO A 16 -25.46 -10.17 -26.42
N MET A 17 -25.54 -9.74 -25.18
CA MET A 17 -24.98 -10.51 -24.05
C MET A 17 -25.66 -11.86 -23.98
N PRO A 18 -24.92 -12.99 -23.91
CA PRO A 18 -25.53 -14.31 -23.72
C PRO A 18 -26.37 -14.37 -22.46
N GLU A 19 -27.57 -14.94 -22.54
CA GLU A 19 -28.46 -15.13 -21.38
C GLU A 19 -27.87 -16.14 -20.37
N GLU A 20 -27.17 -17.16 -20.89
CA GLU A 20 -26.46 -18.13 -20.05
C GLU A 20 -24.95 -18.09 -20.32
N PRO A 21 -24.11 -18.28 -19.27
CA PRO A 21 -22.68 -18.39 -19.48
C PRO A 21 -22.33 -19.62 -20.33
N ALA A 22 -21.29 -19.49 -21.13
CA ALA A 22 -20.79 -20.64 -21.92
C ALA A 22 -20.43 -21.82 -20.99
N PRO A 23 -20.74 -23.08 -21.40
CA PRO A 23 -20.39 -24.23 -20.60
C PRO A 23 -18.87 -24.31 -20.36
N LEU A 24 -18.50 -24.61 -19.12
CA LEU A 24 -17.09 -24.76 -18.78
C LEU A 24 -16.51 -25.99 -19.50
N LYS A 25 -15.24 -25.86 -19.87
CA LYS A 25 -14.50 -26.99 -20.47
C LYS A 25 -14.39 -28.14 -19.46
N ALA A 26 -14.66 -29.36 -19.90
CA ALA A 26 -14.47 -30.55 -19.08
C ALA A 26 -12.99 -30.76 -18.70
N MET A 27 -12.74 -31.41 -17.57
CA MET A 27 -11.39 -31.58 -17.00
C MET A 27 -10.44 -32.34 -17.96
N ASP A 28 -10.94 -33.31 -18.69
CA ASP A 28 -10.18 -34.07 -19.71
C ASP A 28 -9.76 -33.21 -20.92
N GLY A 29 -10.44 -32.08 -21.12
CA GLY A 29 -10.11 -31.08 -22.13
C GLY A 29 -9.06 -30.06 -21.71
N TYR A 30 -8.55 -30.10 -20.47
CA TYR A 30 -7.55 -29.17 -20.00
C TYR A 30 -6.19 -29.43 -20.64
N ARG A 31 -5.55 -28.35 -21.15
CA ARG A 31 -4.21 -28.42 -21.76
C ARG A 31 -3.16 -27.60 -21.01
N ILE A 32 -3.60 -26.68 -20.15
CA ILE A 32 -2.76 -25.77 -19.38
C ILE A 32 -2.99 -26.01 -17.89
N ILE A 33 -4.24 -26.01 -17.45
CA ILE A 33 -4.60 -26.30 -16.05
C ILE A 33 -4.12 -27.70 -15.70
N GLY A 34 -3.48 -27.84 -14.54
CA GLY A 34 -2.90 -29.10 -14.07
C GLY A 34 -1.56 -29.48 -14.70
N THR A 35 -0.98 -28.65 -15.59
CA THR A 35 0.35 -28.89 -16.17
C THR A 35 1.37 -27.89 -15.64
N ARG A 36 2.64 -28.35 -15.50
CA ARG A 36 3.74 -27.45 -15.13
C ARG A 36 3.99 -26.47 -16.26
N ARG A 37 3.94 -25.17 -15.95
CA ARG A 37 4.28 -24.08 -16.87
C ARG A 37 5.24 -23.13 -16.17
N ASN A 38 6.24 -22.66 -16.90
CA ASN A 38 7.11 -21.59 -16.40
C ASN A 38 6.39 -20.26 -16.54
N THR A 39 6.68 -19.32 -15.64
CA THR A 39 6.23 -17.93 -15.75
C THR A 39 6.85 -17.33 -17.03
N ILE A 40 6.05 -16.58 -17.80
CA ILE A 40 6.48 -16.01 -19.11
C ILE A 40 7.74 -15.14 -18.95
N ASP A 41 7.81 -14.43 -17.85
CA ASP A 41 8.86 -13.45 -17.51
C ASP A 41 9.94 -13.99 -16.56
N ALA A 42 9.93 -15.30 -16.29
CA ALA A 42 10.89 -15.94 -15.36
C ALA A 42 12.35 -15.66 -15.77
N HIS A 43 12.66 -15.65 -17.06
CA HIS A 43 14.00 -15.37 -17.55
C HIS A 43 14.46 -13.95 -17.22
N ASP A 44 13.61 -12.96 -17.44
CA ASP A 44 13.92 -11.56 -17.16
C ASP A 44 14.10 -11.31 -15.66
N ILE A 45 13.29 -11.98 -14.82
CA ILE A 45 13.41 -11.91 -13.36
C ILE A 45 14.77 -12.44 -12.91
N VAL A 46 15.14 -13.66 -13.31
CA VAL A 46 16.37 -14.30 -12.84
C VAL A 46 17.65 -13.74 -13.45
N THR A 47 17.55 -12.98 -14.54
CA THR A 47 18.68 -12.29 -15.18
C THR A 47 18.79 -10.81 -14.83
N GLY A 48 17.89 -10.28 -13.98
CA GLY A 48 17.87 -8.88 -13.58
C GLY A 48 17.42 -7.91 -14.65
N LYS A 49 16.71 -8.37 -15.68
CA LYS A 49 16.13 -7.54 -16.75
C LYS A 49 14.72 -7.05 -16.43
N ALA A 50 14.04 -7.72 -15.49
CA ALA A 50 12.70 -7.32 -15.08
C ALA A 50 12.76 -5.97 -14.36
N MET A 51 11.90 -5.04 -14.75
CA MET A 51 11.79 -3.70 -14.17
C MET A 51 10.70 -3.68 -13.10
N TYR A 52 11.06 -3.19 -11.92
CA TYR A 52 10.16 -2.99 -10.78
C TYR A 52 9.86 -1.51 -10.58
N GLY A 53 8.94 -1.20 -9.68
CA GLY A 53 8.63 0.19 -9.37
C GLY A 53 9.84 0.97 -8.90
N ILE A 54 10.69 0.37 -8.07
CA ILE A 54 11.92 0.99 -7.56
C ILE A 54 12.90 1.39 -8.68
N ASP A 55 12.89 0.68 -9.80
CA ASP A 55 13.76 0.92 -10.95
C ASP A 55 13.24 2.00 -11.90
N THR A 56 12.05 2.57 -11.62
CA THR A 56 11.45 3.61 -12.45
C THR A 56 12.34 4.84 -12.51
N VAL A 57 12.73 5.23 -13.72
CA VAL A 57 13.46 6.45 -14.03
C VAL A 57 12.70 7.23 -15.08
N GLN A 58 12.43 8.51 -14.82
CA GLN A 58 11.75 9.42 -15.73
C GLN A 58 12.57 10.71 -15.88
N PRO A 59 12.46 11.42 -17.01
CA PRO A 59 13.14 12.70 -17.19
C PRO A 59 12.80 13.70 -16.08
N ASP A 60 13.78 14.49 -15.69
CA ASP A 60 13.65 15.61 -14.74
C ASP A 60 13.07 15.27 -13.36
N MET A 61 12.94 13.98 -13.02
CA MET A 61 12.38 13.59 -11.73
C MET A 61 13.25 14.02 -10.56
N ARG A 62 12.60 14.33 -9.44
CA ARG A 62 13.21 14.58 -8.14
C ARG A 62 12.85 13.43 -7.19
N TYR A 63 13.65 13.27 -6.16
CA TYR A 63 13.49 12.16 -5.21
C TYR A 63 12.94 12.70 -3.90
N ALA A 64 11.95 12.02 -3.35
CA ALA A 64 11.33 12.41 -2.10
C ALA A 64 11.35 11.29 -1.08
N VAL A 65 11.51 11.67 0.18
CA VAL A 65 11.27 10.82 1.36
C VAL A 65 10.47 11.62 2.36
N ILE A 66 9.83 10.94 3.32
CA ILE A 66 9.00 11.59 4.34
C ILE A 66 9.47 11.15 5.73
N ALA A 67 9.66 12.10 6.64
CA ALA A 67 9.68 11.84 8.06
C ALA A 67 8.24 11.81 8.55
N ARG A 68 7.69 10.61 8.75
CA ARG A 68 6.29 10.40 9.16
C ARG A 68 6.14 10.47 10.66
N ALA A 69 4.96 10.89 11.10
CA ALA A 69 4.61 10.89 12.50
C ALA A 69 4.82 9.49 13.12
N PRO A 70 5.48 9.40 14.27
CA PRO A 70 5.84 8.11 14.89
C PRO A 70 4.65 7.38 15.50
N VAL A 71 3.53 8.07 15.67
CA VAL A 71 2.29 7.54 16.24
C VAL A 71 1.13 7.91 15.33
N LEU A 72 0.18 6.99 15.17
CA LEU A 72 -1.03 7.23 14.40
C LEU A 72 -1.74 8.50 14.86
N ASN A 73 -2.21 9.32 13.91
CA ASN A 73 -2.87 10.61 14.15
C ASN A 73 -2.02 11.67 14.88
N ALA A 74 -0.72 11.48 15.05
CA ALA A 74 0.14 12.57 15.45
C ALA A 74 0.36 13.54 14.27
N ARG A 75 0.58 14.82 14.59
CA ARG A 75 0.81 15.90 13.60
C ARG A 75 2.15 16.56 13.84
N VAL A 76 2.65 17.22 12.82
CA VAL A 76 3.83 18.08 12.94
C VAL A 76 3.40 19.35 13.69
N LYS A 77 3.98 19.59 14.87
CA LYS A 77 3.80 20.84 15.62
C LYS A 77 4.72 21.93 15.09
N SER A 78 5.99 21.60 14.93
CA SER A 78 7.02 22.46 14.34
C SER A 78 8.17 21.61 13.83
N PHE A 79 9.00 22.16 12.96
CA PHE A 79 10.24 21.53 12.55
C PHE A 79 11.31 22.57 12.23
N ASP A 80 12.58 22.20 12.43
CA ASP A 80 13.75 22.94 11.98
C ASP A 80 14.43 22.17 10.83
N ASP A 81 14.51 22.80 9.67
CA ASP A 81 15.12 22.25 8.46
C ASP A 81 16.47 22.90 8.12
N THR A 82 17.01 23.74 9.00
CA THR A 82 18.25 24.49 8.76
C THR A 82 19.39 23.57 8.32
N LYS A 83 19.64 22.50 9.06
CA LYS A 83 20.69 21.52 8.72
C LYS A 83 20.39 20.72 7.46
N ALA A 84 19.12 20.45 7.19
CA ALA A 84 18.71 19.75 5.97
C ALA A 84 18.97 20.61 4.73
N ARG A 85 18.71 21.92 4.81
CA ARG A 85 18.95 22.88 3.72
C ARG A 85 20.43 23.21 3.48
N GLU A 86 21.33 22.90 4.44
CA GLU A 86 22.77 22.95 4.21
C GLU A 86 23.28 21.86 3.24
N ILE A 87 22.51 20.80 3.04
CA ILE A 87 22.81 19.74 2.06
C ILE A 87 22.45 20.28 0.67
N LYS A 88 23.46 20.54 -0.16
CA LYS A 88 23.32 21.20 -1.46
C LYS A 88 22.29 20.54 -2.39
N GLU A 89 22.16 19.23 -2.31
CA GLU A 89 21.27 18.43 -3.13
C GLU A 89 19.82 18.45 -2.63
N VAL A 90 19.54 18.93 -1.42
CA VAL A 90 18.16 19.11 -0.90
C VAL A 90 17.57 20.34 -1.57
N LEU A 91 16.42 20.17 -2.19
CA LEU A 91 15.73 21.18 -3.00
C LEU A 91 14.60 21.85 -2.24
N ASP A 92 13.83 21.06 -1.46
CA ASP A 92 12.72 21.57 -0.68
C ASP A 92 12.42 20.71 0.54
N VAL A 93 11.82 21.34 1.57
CA VAL A 93 11.36 20.70 2.81
C VAL A 93 10.04 21.34 3.23
N PHE A 94 9.03 20.53 3.48
CA PHE A 94 7.70 21.03 3.86
C PHE A 94 6.84 19.98 4.56
N THR A 95 5.80 20.42 5.25
CA THR A 95 4.83 19.55 5.92
C THR A 95 3.87 18.90 4.93
N ILE A 96 3.50 17.65 5.24
CA ILE A 96 2.38 16.92 4.67
C ILE A 96 1.34 16.74 5.78
N GLU A 97 0.10 17.13 5.51
CA GLU A 97 -1.00 17.00 6.45
C GLU A 97 -1.74 15.67 6.21
N GLY A 98 -1.90 14.90 7.28
CA GLY A 98 -2.81 13.75 7.28
C GLY A 98 -4.26 14.17 7.52
N PRO A 99 -5.22 13.24 7.48
CA PRO A 99 -6.64 13.53 7.74
C PRO A 99 -6.86 14.06 9.15
N GLU A 100 -7.96 14.81 9.32
CA GLU A 100 -8.39 15.25 10.65
C GLU A 100 -8.84 14.05 11.50
N PRO A 101 -8.66 14.09 12.83
CA PRO A 101 -9.17 13.05 13.71
C PRO A 101 -10.69 12.89 13.54
N GLY A 102 -11.13 11.65 13.25
CA GLY A 102 -12.55 11.33 13.05
C GLY A 102 -13.03 11.38 11.60
N GLU A 103 -12.23 11.87 10.67
CA GLU A 103 -12.53 11.73 9.25
C GLU A 103 -12.32 10.29 8.77
N PRO A 104 -13.07 9.85 7.76
CA PRO A 104 -12.81 8.57 7.13
C PRO A 104 -11.34 8.52 6.69
N TYR A 105 -10.66 7.44 7.03
CA TYR A 105 -9.25 7.25 6.79
C TYR A 105 -8.87 7.56 5.33
N ILE A 106 -8.35 8.76 5.10
CA ILE A 106 -7.58 9.09 3.92
C ILE A 106 -6.15 8.64 4.21
N ILE A 107 -5.60 7.85 3.35
CA ILE A 107 -4.40 7.04 3.44
C ILE A 107 -3.11 7.91 3.45
N LEU A 108 -3.12 9.03 4.14
CA LEU A 108 -2.00 9.96 4.19
C LEU A 108 -1.60 10.24 5.65
N ALA A 109 -0.41 9.82 6.04
CA ALA A 109 0.13 10.16 7.37
C ALA A 109 0.69 11.58 7.36
N SER A 110 0.51 12.31 8.48
CA SER A 110 1.20 13.59 8.69
C SER A 110 2.71 13.39 8.75
N GLY A 111 3.47 14.35 8.26
CA GLY A 111 4.93 14.27 8.25
C GLY A 111 5.60 15.48 7.63
N VAL A 112 6.92 15.39 7.49
CA VAL A 112 7.76 16.36 6.78
C VAL A 112 8.39 15.68 5.57
N ALA A 113 8.07 16.18 4.37
CA ALA A 113 8.66 15.72 3.13
C ALA A 113 9.98 16.43 2.87
N VAL A 114 10.97 15.70 2.38
CA VAL A 114 12.24 16.22 1.89
C VAL A 114 12.39 15.82 0.43
N VAL A 115 12.55 16.80 -0.45
CA VAL A 115 12.77 16.62 -1.89
C VAL A 115 14.22 16.98 -2.23
N ALA A 116 14.87 16.10 -3.01
CA ALA A 116 16.27 16.24 -3.36
C ALA A 116 16.58 15.74 -4.78
N THR A 117 17.82 15.93 -5.23
CA THR A 117 18.29 15.45 -6.54
C THR A 117 18.61 13.95 -6.56
N SER A 118 18.64 13.30 -5.40
CA SER A 118 18.83 11.85 -5.26
C SER A 118 18.13 11.33 -4.01
N THR A 119 17.78 10.02 -4.00
CA THR A 119 17.21 9.35 -2.82
C THR A 119 18.15 9.48 -1.60
N TRP A 120 19.45 9.33 -1.81
CA TRP A 120 20.43 9.45 -0.73
C TRP A 120 20.42 10.84 -0.09
N ALA A 121 20.45 11.90 -0.90
CA ALA A 121 20.39 13.27 -0.40
C ALA A 121 19.08 13.56 0.34
N ALA A 122 17.95 13.07 -0.18
CA ALA A 122 16.66 13.18 0.51
C ALA A 122 16.68 12.47 1.88
N MET A 123 17.26 11.26 1.97
CA MET A 123 17.42 10.54 3.23
C MET A 123 18.34 11.26 4.22
N GLN A 124 19.45 11.85 3.76
CA GLN A 124 20.33 12.66 4.61
C GLN A 124 19.62 13.93 5.10
N GLY A 125 18.88 14.60 4.21
CA GLY A 125 18.06 15.76 4.60
C GLY A 125 17.04 15.40 5.66
N ARG A 126 16.32 14.29 5.48
CA ARG A 126 15.36 13.78 6.46
C ARG A 126 16.01 13.47 7.82
N ALA A 127 17.20 12.89 7.82
CA ALA A 127 17.93 12.56 9.04
C ALA A 127 18.45 13.82 9.79
N ALA A 128 18.59 14.95 9.09
CA ALA A 128 19.03 16.23 9.64
C ALA A 128 17.88 17.10 10.18
N LEU A 129 16.62 16.69 9.99
CA LEU A 129 15.45 17.41 10.52
C LEU A 129 15.38 17.26 12.04
N ASP A 130 14.99 18.34 12.69
CA ASP A 130 14.54 18.35 14.09
C ASP A 130 13.03 18.63 14.09
N ILE A 131 12.22 17.64 14.49
CA ILE A 131 10.76 17.69 14.38
C ILE A 131 10.13 17.53 15.74
N GLU A 132 9.29 18.49 16.12
CA GLU A 132 8.41 18.41 17.29
C GLU A 132 7.03 17.93 16.83
N TRP A 133 6.56 16.86 17.45
CA TRP A 133 5.26 16.25 17.14
C TRP A 133 4.21 16.68 18.16
N GLU A 134 2.97 16.87 17.71
CA GLU A 134 1.83 17.01 18.60
C GLU A 134 1.55 15.68 19.31
N GLN A 135 0.97 15.77 20.50
CA GLN A 135 0.57 14.59 21.24
C GLN A 135 -0.64 13.93 20.56
N SER A 136 -0.48 12.67 20.21
CA SER A 136 -1.56 11.89 19.60
C SER A 136 -2.48 11.28 20.66
N PRO A 137 -3.81 11.17 20.40
CA PRO A 137 -4.72 10.41 21.23
C PRO A 137 -4.36 8.91 21.30
N ASN A 138 -3.61 8.41 20.31
CA ASN A 138 -3.13 7.03 20.22
C ASN A 138 -1.77 6.79 20.90
N ALA A 139 -1.20 7.79 21.58
CA ALA A 139 0.13 7.68 22.21
C ALA A 139 0.21 6.58 23.29
N SER A 140 -0.92 6.19 23.86
CA SER A 140 -0.99 5.10 24.85
C SER A 140 -1.19 3.70 24.25
N ASP A 141 -1.35 3.58 22.94
CA ASP A 141 -1.53 2.29 22.28
C ASP A 141 -0.23 1.48 22.36
N SER A 142 -0.35 0.24 22.82
CA SER A 142 0.78 -0.68 22.91
C SER A 142 0.34 -2.13 22.74
N SER A 143 1.26 -2.98 22.33
CA SER A 143 1.01 -4.42 22.24
C SER A 143 0.64 -5.02 23.60
N GLU A 144 1.24 -4.56 24.68
CA GLU A 144 0.95 -5.02 26.05
C GLU A 144 -0.48 -4.68 26.46
N ARG A 145 -0.93 -3.46 26.15
CA ARG A 145 -2.32 -3.05 26.40
C ARG A 145 -3.29 -3.90 25.60
N PHE A 146 -3.03 -4.08 24.30
CA PHE A 146 -3.86 -4.91 23.42
C PHE A 146 -3.99 -6.35 23.93
N TRP A 147 -2.89 -6.99 24.36
CA TRP A 147 -2.95 -8.35 24.89
C TRP A 147 -3.73 -8.44 26.20
N ARG A 148 -3.55 -7.51 27.09
CA ARG A 148 -4.28 -7.47 28.35
C ARG A 148 -5.78 -7.30 28.14
N GLU A 149 -6.19 -6.39 27.24
CA GLU A 149 -7.60 -6.17 26.92
C GLU A 149 -8.22 -7.42 26.26
N ASN A 150 -7.51 -8.06 25.32
CA ASN A 150 -7.99 -9.30 24.73
C ASN A 150 -8.12 -10.45 25.73
N GLU A 151 -7.20 -10.56 26.69
CA GLU A 151 -7.29 -11.55 27.76
C GLU A 151 -8.51 -11.34 28.66
N GLU A 152 -8.89 -10.09 28.92
CA GLU A 152 -10.13 -9.78 29.65
C GLU A 152 -11.37 -10.11 28.81
N MET A 153 -11.37 -9.74 27.51
CA MET A 153 -12.48 -10.05 26.62
C MET A 153 -12.76 -11.55 26.48
N LEU A 154 -11.73 -12.41 26.53
CA LEU A 154 -11.89 -13.87 26.49
C LEU A 154 -12.56 -14.47 27.72
N LYS A 155 -12.82 -13.68 28.78
CA LYS A 155 -13.54 -14.13 29.96
C LYS A 155 -15.06 -13.98 29.85
N SER A 156 -15.52 -13.24 28.84
CA SER A 156 -16.93 -13.01 28.56
C SER A 156 -17.36 -13.77 27.31
N ASP A 157 -18.65 -14.07 27.22
CA ASP A 157 -19.22 -14.65 26.02
C ASP A 157 -19.20 -13.64 24.88
N GLY A 158 -18.82 -14.10 23.70
CA GLY A 158 -18.83 -13.30 22.48
C GLY A 158 -20.21 -13.23 21.84
N GLN A 159 -20.33 -12.42 20.78
CA GLN A 159 -21.52 -12.43 19.92
C GLN A 159 -21.57 -13.75 19.13
N VAL A 160 -22.67 -14.47 19.27
CA VAL A 160 -22.92 -15.68 18.45
C VAL A 160 -23.19 -15.24 17.01
N VAL A 161 -22.35 -15.65 16.08
CA VAL A 161 -22.49 -15.37 14.65
C VAL A 161 -22.88 -16.60 13.83
N LEU A 162 -22.67 -17.79 14.40
CA LEU A 162 -23.06 -19.08 13.84
C LEU A 162 -23.34 -20.03 14.98
N ASP A 163 -24.49 -20.71 14.96
CA ASP A 163 -24.91 -21.69 15.95
C ASP A 163 -25.36 -22.96 15.22
N GLU A 164 -24.45 -23.92 15.09
CA GLU A 164 -24.67 -25.19 14.45
C GLU A 164 -24.20 -26.33 15.35
N GLY A 165 -25.09 -27.34 15.52
CA GLY A 165 -24.84 -28.49 16.41
C GLY A 165 -25.15 -28.18 17.87
N ASP A 166 -24.63 -29.00 18.76
CA ASP A 166 -24.78 -28.88 20.23
C ASP A 166 -23.39 -29.01 20.89
N TYR A 167 -22.76 -27.88 21.11
CA TYR A 167 -21.42 -27.79 21.71
C TYR A 167 -21.38 -28.37 23.12
N ASP A 168 -22.39 -28.05 23.95
CA ASP A 168 -22.41 -28.44 25.36
C ASP A 168 -22.63 -29.97 25.50
N ALA A 169 -23.54 -30.55 24.71
CA ALA A 169 -23.71 -31.98 24.68
C ALA A 169 -22.46 -32.73 24.16
N ALA A 170 -21.79 -32.19 23.14
CA ALA A 170 -20.56 -32.78 22.61
C ALA A 170 -19.42 -32.71 23.64
N MET A 171 -19.27 -31.59 24.36
CA MET A 171 -18.29 -31.44 25.43
C MET A 171 -18.56 -32.40 26.59
N ALA A 172 -19.80 -32.52 27.02
CA ALA A 172 -20.19 -33.43 28.10
C ALA A 172 -19.95 -34.90 27.75
N ALA A 173 -20.13 -35.29 26.47
CA ALA A 173 -19.91 -36.64 25.98
C ALA A 173 -18.45 -36.97 25.66
N SER A 174 -17.55 -35.97 25.64
CA SER A 174 -16.17 -36.17 25.25
C SER A 174 -15.36 -36.93 26.30
N SER A 175 -14.58 -37.94 25.87
CA SER A 175 -13.68 -38.71 26.74
C SER A 175 -12.37 -37.94 27.07
N LYS A 176 -12.06 -36.90 26.31
CA LYS A 176 -10.83 -36.08 26.50
C LYS A 176 -11.04 -34.68 25.96
N THR A 177 -10.75 -33.69 26.80
CA THR A 177 -10.73 -32.28 26.41
C THR A 177 -9.30 -31.73 26.41
N ILE A 178 -8.94 -31.01 25.37
CA ILE A 178 -7.65 -30.32 25.27
C ILE A 178 -7.92 -28.82 25.15
N LYS A 179 -7.42 -28.04 26.11
CA LYS A 179 -7.47 -26.59 26.11
C LYS A 179 -6.08 -26.02 25.81
N ARG A 180 -5.97 -25.18 24.80
CA ARG A 180 -4.73 -24.49 24.44
C ARG A 180 -5.04 -23.03 24.13
N ARG A 181 -4.05 -22.17 24.36
CA ARG A 181 -4.11 -20.77 23.99
C ARG A 181 -2.99 -20.50 22.99
N TYR A 182 -3.32 -19.78 21.94
CA TYR A 182 -2.39 -19.34 20.91
C TYR A 182 -2.38 -17.82 20.89
N ARG A 183 -1.20 -17.23 20.66
CA ARG A 183 -1.02 -15.78 20.55
C ARG A 183 -0.30 -15.47 19.25
N VAL A 184 -0.90 -14.62 18.44
CA VAL A 184 -0.36 -14.19 17.16
C VAL A 184 -0.03 -12.70 17.24
N PRO A 185 1.23 -12.28 17.08
CA PRO A 185 1.61 -10.87 17.12
C PRO A 185 1.10 -10.10 15.92
N PHE A 186 1.11 -8.77 16.00
CA PHE A 186 1.04 -7.92 14.82
C PHE A 186 2.23 -8.17 13.91
N VAL A 187 2.00 -8.34 12.61
CA VAL A 187 3.05 -8.68 11.64
C VAL A 187 3.00 -7.72 10.47
N SER A 188 4.16 -7.11 10.17
CA SER A 188 4.34 -6.31 8.95
C SER A 188 4.35 -7.21 7.72
N HIS A 189 3.85 -6.72 6.59
CA HIS A 189 3.90 -7.42 5.31
C HIS A 189 5.33 -7.53 4.78
N ALA A 190 6.18 -6.55 5.06
CA ALA A 190 7.60 -6.49 4.72
C ALA A 190 7.92 -6.99 3.29
N PRO A 191 7.27 -6.47 2.23
CA PRO A 191 7.62 -6.84 0.86
C PRO A 191 9.09 -6.53 0.58
N LEU A 192 9.76 -7.35 -0.23
CA LEU A 192 11.20 -7.16 -0.49
C LEU A 192 11.51 -5.80 -1.11
N GLU A 193 10.66 -5.35 -2.01
CA GLU A 193 10.67 -3.98 -2.54
C GLU A 193 9.91 -3.06 -1.59
N PRO A 194 10.56 -2.06 -0.91
CA PRO A 194 9.87 -1.07 -0.09
C PRO A 194 8.89 -0.23 -0.92
N GLN A 195 7.90 0.40 -0.27
CA GLN A 195 6.93 1.22 -0.97
C GLN A 195 7.61 2.33 -1.76
N ASN A 196 7.18 2.52 -2.98
CA ASN A 196 7.69 3.56 -3.87
C ASN A 196 6.64 3.93 -4.91
N CYS A 197 6.74 5.13 -5.45
CA CYS A 197 5.85 5.61 -6.50
C CYS A 197 6.53 6.74 -7.27
N TYR A 198 6.38 6.73 -8.59
CA TYR A 198 6.57 7.93 -9.38
C TYR A 198 5.22 8.60 -9.59
N ALA A 199 5.16 9.91 -9.42
CA ALA A 199 4.00 10.72 -9.73
C ALA A 199 4.42 12.04 -10.38
N PHE A 200 3.64 12.47 -11.38
CA PHE A 200 3.71 13.80 -11.94
C PHE A 200 2.31 14.38 -12.07
N VAL A 201 2.08 15.49 -11.41
CA VAL A 201 0.81 16.20 -11.36
C VAL A 201 1.00 17.58 -11.99
N ASN A 202 0.17 17.88 -12.98
CA ASN A 202 0.01 19.22 -13.53
C ASN A 202 -1.44 19.71 -13.29
N ASP A 203 -1.81 20.86 -13.85
CA ASP A 203 -3.13 21.47 -13.61
C ASP A 203 -4.30 20.58 -14.04
N ASN A 204 -4.12 19.68 -14.98
CA ASN A 204 -5.19 18.93 -15.64
C ASN A 204 -5.07 17.41 -15.49
N GLU A 205 -3.88 16.89 -15.27
CA GLU A 205 -3.57 15.46 -15.36
C GLU A 205 -2.65 15.00 -14.22
N CYS A 206 -2.77 13.73 -13.89
CA CYS A 206 -1.87 13.05 -12.96
C CYS A 206 -1.36 11.76 -13.60
N HIS A 207 -0.03 11.63 -13.74
CA HIS A 207 0.64 10.42 -14.17
C HIS A 207 1.28 9.70 -13.00
N ILE A 208 0.97 8.42 -12.84
CA ILE A 208 1.45 7.55 -11.77
C ILE A 208 2.13 6.34 -12.38
N ILE A 209 3.32 6.00 -11.90
CA ILE A 209 3.96 4.71 -12.17
C ILE A 209 4.23 4.05 -10.81
N ALA A 210 3.56 2.93 -10.52
CA ALA A 210 3.60 2.35 -9.18
C ALA A 210 3.47 0.82 -9.17
N PRO A 211 4.19 0.13 -8.25
CA PRO A 211 4.01 -1.29 -8.00
C PRO A 211 2.77 -1.51 -7.11
N THR A 212 1.57 -1.36 -7.66
CA THR A 212 0.30 -1.50 -6.94
C THR A 212 -0.41 -2.82 -7.25
N GLN A 213 -1.16 -3.35 -6.28
CA GLN A 213 -2.08 -4.48 -6.47
C GLN A 213 -3.49 -4.00 -6.85
N MET A 214 -3.75 -2.68 -6.76
CA MET A 214 -5.07 -2.10 -7.00
C MET A 214 -4.95 -0.75 -7.76
N PRO A 215 -4.79 -0.74 -9.08
CA PRO A 215 -4.63 0.49 -9.87
C PRO A 215 -5.83 1.43 -9.76
N SER A 216 -7.05 0.90 -9.67
CA SER A 216 -8.25 1.71 -9.40
C SER A 216 -8.22 2.38 -8.02
N GLY A 217 -7.58 1.76 -7.04
CA GLY A 217 -7.30 2.33 -5.72
C GLY A 217 -6.27 3.44 -5.78
N ALA A 218 -5.22 3.27 -6.59
CA ALA A 218 -4.20 4.28 -6.83
C ALA A 218 -4.81 5.55 -7.45
N SER A 219 -5.66 5.39 -8.48
CA SER A 219 -6.41 6.51 -9.07
C SER A 219 -7.32 7.22 -8.04
N ARG A 220 -8.01 6.47 -7.16
CA ARG A 220 -8.82 7.08 -6.09
C ARG A 220 -7.96 7.84 -5.08
N ALA A 221 -6.84 7.26 -4.67
CA ALA A 221 -5.93 7.89 -3.70
C ALA A 221 -5.35 9.21 -4.25
N ALA A 222 -4.91 9.22 -5.50
CA ALA A 222 -4.42 10.42 -6.16
C ALA A 222 -5.51 11.49 -6.31
N HIS A 223 -6.73 11.10 -6.74
CA HIS A 223 -7.87 12.00 -6.81
C HIS A 223 -8.17 12.68 -5.46
N ALA A 224 -8.18 11.88 -4.38
CA ALA A 224 -8.51 12.38 -3.05
C ALA A 224 -7.57 13.48 -2.55
N VAL A 225 -6.28 13.42 -2.92
CA VAL A 225 -5.28 14.40 -2.46
C VAL A 225 -5.00 15.53 -3.44
N THR A 226 -5.28 15.33 -4.75
CA THR A 226 -4.97 16.33 -5.78
C THR A 226 -6.20 17.07 -6.29
N GLY A 227 -7.38 16.47 -6.15
CA GLY A 227 -8.62 17.00 -6.77
C GLY A 227 -8.71 16.75 -8.30
N ILE A 228 -7.68 16.21 -8.94
CA ILE A 228 -7.71 15.88 -10.38
C ILE A 228 -8.82 14.86 -10.66
N PRO A 229 -9.69 15.06 -11.64
CA PRO A 229 -10.72 14.10 -12.02
C PRO A 229 -10.13 12.74 -12.38
N ARG A 230 -10.79 11.65 -11.96
CA ARG A 230 -10.25 10.29 -12.11
C ARG A 230 -9.99 9.87 -13.55
N GLU A 231 -10.76 10.39 -14.50
CA GLU A 231 -10.58 10.21 -15.94
C GLU A 231 -9.27 10.82 -16.47
N ASN A 232 -8.70 11.78 -15.72
CA ASN A 232 -7.44 12.44 -16.04
C ASN A 232 -6.27 11.89 -15.20
N ILE A 233 -6.48 10.79 -14.48
CA ILE A 233 -5.42 10.11 -13.70
C ILE A 233 -5.02 8.82 -14.42
N HIS A 234 -3.80 8.80 -14.92
CA HIS A 234 -3.21 7.66 -15.62
C HIS A 234 -2.33 6.86 -14.67
N VAL A 235 -2.60 5.56 -14.56
CA VAL A 235 -1.87 4.67 -13.65
C VAL A 235 -1.21 3.55 -14.45
N ASP A 236 0.11 3.61 -14.56
CA ASP A 236 0.94 2.56 -15.12
C ASP A 236 1.43 1.64 -14.00
N MET A 237 1.05 0.37 -14.08
CA MET A 237 1.51 -0.64 -13.14
C MET A 237 2.86 -1.18 -13.55
N THR A 238 3.80 -1.17 -12.61
CA THR A 238 5.05 -1.91 -12.75
C THR A 238 4.89 -3.34 -12.24
N ARG A 239 5.91 -4.16 -12.47
CA ARG A 239 6.07 -5.40 -11.71
C ARG A 239 6.19 -5.07 -10.22
N VAL A 240 5.62 -5.94 -9.40
CA VAL A 240 5.57 -5.78 -7.94
C VAL A 240 6.61 -6.68 -7.29
N GLY A 241 7.54 -6.11 -6.55
CA GLY A 241 8.58 -6.82 -5.80
C GLY A 241 8.12 -7.36 -4.44
N GLY A 242 6.92 -7.96 -4.44
CA GLY A 242 6.19 -8.43 -3.28
C GLY A 242 5.09 -7.46 -2.87
N GLY A 243 3.97 -7.99 -2.38
CA GLY A 243 2.83 -7.19 -1.94
C GLY A 243 2.15 -7.77 -0.71
N PHE A 244 1.78 -9.05 -0.77
CA PHE A 244 1.13 -9.78 0.34
C PHE A 244 -0.14 -9.13 0.88
N GLY A 245 -0.75 -8.20 0.10
CA GLY A 245 -1.87 -7.36 0.52
C GLY A 245 -1.50 -5.91 0.87
N ARG A 246 -0.23 -5.61 1.19
CA ARG A 246 0.22 -4.25 1.55
C ARG A 246 -0.09 -3.23 0.46
N ARG A 247 0.05 -3.62 -0.80
CA ARG A 247 -0.13 -2.75 -1.96
C ARG A 247 -1.58 -2.66 -2.47
N LEU A 248 -2.54 -3.18 -1.70
CA LEU A 248 -3.97 -2.89 -1.87
C LEU A 248 -4.32 -1.48 -1.36
N THR A 249 -3.59 -1.00 -0.35
CA THR A 249 -3.60 0.40 0.08
C THR A 249 -2.57 1.19 -0.71
N ASN A 250 -2.92 2.41 -1.11
CA ASN A 250 -2.13 3.23 -2.02
C ASN A 250 -1.71 4.56 -1.34
N ASP A 251 -1.34 4.51 -0.06
CA ASP A 251 -0.81 5.62 0.72
C ASP A 251 0.44 6.25 0.09
N TYR A 252 1.40 5.43 -0.31
CA TYR A 252 2.61 5.88 -1.01
C TYR A 252 2.32 6.55 -2.37
N VAL A 253 1.20 6.22 -3.02
CA VAL A 253 0.73 6.91 -4.24
C VAL A 253 0.18 8.28 -3.89
N ALA A 254 -0.67 8.38 -2.85
CA ALA A 254 -1.20 9.65 -2.37
C ALA A 254 -0.05 10.60 -1.97
N GLU A 255 0.93 10.10 -1.22
CA GLU A 255 2.12 10.87 -0.82
C GLU A 255 2.89 11.42 -2.03
N ALA A 256 3.18 10.57 -3.02
CA ALA A 256 3.91 10.99 -4.22
C ALA A 256 3.13 12.03 -5.03
N ALA A 257 1.82 11.82 -5.22
CA ALA A 257 0.95 12.75 -5.95
C ALA A 257 0.86 14.12 -5.26
N MET A 258 0.69 14.13 -3.93
CA MET A 258 0.64 15.37 -3.15
C MET A 258 1.95 16.16 -3.20
N ILE A 259 3.09 15.47 -3.08
CA ILE A 259 4.40 16.12 -3.17
C ILE A 259 4.59 16.70 -4.58
N SER A 260 4.23 15.92 -5.63
CA SER A 260 4.33 16.39 -7.02
C SER A 260 3.45 17.62 -7.26
N GLN A 261 2.20 17.61 -6.80
CA GLN A 261 1.29 18.76 -6.93
C GLN A 261 1.85 20.01 -6.23
N LYS A 262 2.38 19.83 -5.02
CA LYS A 262 2.92 20.95 -4.21
C LYS A 262 4.16 21.57 -4.82
N THR A 263 5.02 20.77 -5.44
CA THR A 263 6.31 21.23 -5.99
C THR A 263 6.27 21.54 -7.48
N GLY A 264 5.29 21.00 -8.22
CA GLY A 264 5.24 21.06 -9.68
C GLY A 264 6.28 20.16 -10.37
N TRP A 265 6.99 19.30 -9.64
CA TRP A 265 8.04 18.43 -10.18
C TRP A 265 7.55 16.99 -10.36
N PRO A 266 8.10 16.26 -11.34
CA PRO A 266 8.01 14.81 -11.36
C PRO A 266 8.72 14.23 -10.13
N ILE A 267 8.02 13.45 -9.31
CA ILE A 267 8.50 12.96 -8.02
C ILE A 267 8.65 11.45 -8.03
N LYS A 268 9.80 10.96 -7.62
CA LYS A 268 10.05 9.58 -7.20
C LYS A 268 10.07 9.52 -5.68
N LEU A 269 8.95 9.12 -5.10
CA LEU A 269 8.88 8.82 -3.67
C LEU A 269 9.49 7.44 -3.40
N GLN A 270 10.34 7.35 -2.39
CA GLN A 270 10.94 6.10 -1.94
C GLN A 270 10.84 5.98 -0.42
N TRP A 271 10.25 4.88 0.06
CA TRP A 271 10.31 4.50 1.46
C TRP A 271 11.61 3.75 1.75
N SER A 272 12.18 3.95 2.94
CA SER A 272 13.24 3.07 3.43
C SER A 272 12.63 1.75 3.93
N ARG A 273 13.48 0.77 4.25
CA ARG A 273 13.01 -0.47 4.90
C ARG A 273 12.39 -0.20 6.27
N GLU A 274 12.95 0.74 7.03
CA GLU A 274 12.43 1.15 8.32
C GLU A 274 11.05 1.81 8.18
N ASP A 275 10.85 2.65 7.15
CA ASP A 275 9.54 3.25 6.85
C ASP A 275 8.51 2.17 6.55
N ASP A 276 8.85 1.22 5.68
CA ASP A 276 7.98 0.12 5.26
C ASP A 276 7.58 -0.78 6.44
N MET A 277 8.50 -1.02 7.39
CA MET A 277 8.24 -1.81 8.58
C MET A 277 7.44 -1.07 9.65
N LYS A 278 7.66 0.25 9.83
CA LYS A 278 7.04 1.04 10.88
C LYS A 278 5.66 1.61 10.51
N ASN A 279 5.45 1.88 9.22
CA ASN A 279 4.22 2.53 8.73
C ASN A 279 3.36 1.54 7.92
N ASP A 280 3.41 0.27 8.27
CA ASP A 280 2.62 -0.77 7.62
C ASP A 280 1.19 -0.84 8.19
N PHE A 281 0.28 -1.36 7.39
CA PHE A 281 -1.04 -1.83 7.82
C PHE A 281 -0.89 -3.26 8.35
N TYR A 282 -0.45 -3.39 9.59
CA TYR A 282 -0.11 -4.69 10.17
C TYR A 282 -1.24 -5.71 10.06
N ARG A 283 -0.86 -6.95 9.83
CA ARG A 283 -1.77 -8.07 10.09
C ARG A 283 -2.14 -8.04 11.58
N PRO A 284 -3.45 -8.06 11.91
CA PRO A 284 -3.86 -7.91 13.30
C PRO A 284 -3.33 -9.03 14.17
N GLY A 285 -2.96 -8.66 15.38
CA GLY A 285 -2.69 -9.62 16.42
C GLY A 285 -3.97 -10.34 16.85
N GLY A 286 -3.86 -11.51 17.45
CA GLY A 286 -4.99 -12.30 17.94
C GLY A 286 -4.63 -13.22 19.09
N LEU A 287 -5.63 -13.57 19.88
CA LEU A 287 -5.61 -14.59 20.92
C LEU A 287 -6.56 -15.72 20.59
#